data_c0be0fa2e8690f87841403af379a7be8
#
_entry.id   c0be0fa2e8690f87841403af379a7be8
#
_cell.length_a   1.000
_cell.length_b   1.000
_cell.length_c   1.000
_cell.angle_alpha   90.00
_cell.angle_beta   90.00
_cell.angle_gamma   90.00
#
_symmetry.space_group_name_H-M   'P 1'
#
loop_
_entity.id
_entity.type
_entity.pdbx_description
1 polymer ?
#
loop_
_entity_poly.entity_id
_entity_poly.type
_entity_poly.pdbx_seq_one_letter_code
_entity_poly.pdbx_strand_id
1 'polypeptide(L)'
;MKILIWHVHGSWTTAFVQGRHEYLLPVTPGRDGDGLGRARTWDWPASAREVTPAQLREEEQPDVVVLQRRRDLELCREWLGREPGRDLPAVFLEHNAPGLEPGDGPVPHTRHPIADRDDIPIAHVTHFNELFYDNGRAPTTVIEHGIVDPGERWTGELARAAVVTNEPVRRGRTVGADLLPGLAAAAPLDVFGMGLTGLHEQYGLDPARVTLFDDPPQHAMHAELARRRLYVHPVRWTSLGLSLLEAMHLGMPVVALATTEVVEAVPAEAGVVSTRPERLWAAVREFLHDEDAARLAGKAARAAALERYGLNRFLRDWDALLEEVTR
;
A
#
# COMPACT_ATOMS: atom_id res chain seq x y z
N MET A 1 24.46 1.17 -3.86
CA MET A 1 24.01 0.86 -5.24
C MET A 1 23.20 2.02 -5.77
N LYS A 2 23.16 2.17 -7.09
CA LYS A 2 22.20 3.00 -7.82
C LYS A 2 21.04 2.14 -8.25
N ILE A 3 19.85 2.41 -7.76
CA ILE A 3 18.64 1.63 -8.00
C ILE A 3 17.69 2.43 -8.89
N LEU A 4 17.36 1.91 -10.08
CA LEU A 4 16.33 2.48 -10.92
C LEU A 4 14.96 1.97 -10.46
N ILE A 5 14.02 2.88 -10.19
CA ILE A 5 12.67 2.54 -9.76
C ILE A 5 11.66 3.61 -10.18
N TRP A 6 10.49 3.19 -10.65
CA TRP A 6 9.38 4.11 -10.97
C TRP A 6 8.54 4.42 -9.74
N HIS A 7 8.06 5.64 -9.65
CA HIS A 7 7.07 6.02 -8.64
C HIS A 7 5.68 5.55 -9.07
N VAL A 8 5.31 4.33 -8.64
CA VAL A 8 3.99 3.74 -8.93
C VAL A 8 3.10 3.78 -7.68
N HIS A 9 3.62 3.34 -6.53
CA HIS A 9 2.90 3.30 -5.26
C HIS A 9 3.58 4.18 -4.22
N GLY A 10 3.04 5.38 -3.97
CA GLY A 10 3.66 6.41 -3.13
C GLY A 10 4.04 5.95 -1.73
N SER A 11 3.10 5.34 -0.98
CA SER A 11 3.38 4.88 0.40
C SER A 11 4.45 3.80 0.45
N TRP A 12 4.44 2.83 -0.48
CA TRP A 12 5.48 1.81 -0.54
C TRP A 12 6.84 2.41 -0.90
N THR A 13 6.88 3.24 -1.94
CA THR A 13 8.12 3.89 -2.38
C THR A 13 8.69 4.77 -1.27
N THR A 14 7.84 5.42 -0.47
CA THR A 14 8.25 6.24 0.68
C THR A 14 9.08 5.42 1.69
N ALA A 15 8.68 4.18 1.99
CA ALA A 15 9.47 3.30 2.85
C ALA A 15 10.77 2.83 2.17
N PHE A 16 10.71 2.46 0.90
CA PHE A 16 11.84 1.90 0.16
C PHE A 16 13.00 2.90 -0.01
N VAL A 17 12.69 4.17 -0.29
CA VAL A 17 13.71 5.21 -0.48
C VAL A 17 14.37 5.68 0.81
N GLN A 18 13.93 5.19 1.99
CA GLN A 18 14.63 5.45 3.26
C GLN A 18 15.90 4.60 3.42
N GLY A 19 16.17 3.68 2.51
CA GLY A 19 17.38 2.86 2.54
C GLY A 19 18.65 3.65 2.23
N ARG A 20 19.78 2.96 2.31
CA ARG A 20 21.13 3.53 2.17
C ARG A 20 21.60 3.73 0.73
N HIS A 21 20.74 3.53 -0.25
CA HIS A 21 21.08 3.55 -1.68
C HIS A 21 20.78 4.90 -2.33
N GLU A 22 21.26 5.07 -3.56
CA GLU A 22 20.85 6.13 -4.46
C GLU A 22 19.69 5.61 -5.32
N TYR A 23 18.57 6.33 -5.31
CA TYR A 23 17.36 5.93 -6.03
C TYR A 23 17.12 6.86 -7.22
N LEU A 24 17.13 6.30 -8.42
CA LEU A 24 16.89 7.00 -9.68
C LEU A 24 15.40 6.92 -10.00
N LEU A 25 14.72 8.06 -9.96
CA LEU A 25 13.28 8.16 -10.18
C LEU A 25 13.02 8.81 -11.54
N PRO A 26 12.57 8.06 -12.55
CA PRO A 26 12.28 8.61 -13.86
C PRO A 26 11.27 9.74 -13.81
N VAL A 27 11.58 10.84 -14.52
CA VAL A 27 10.69 11.98 -14.70
C VAL A 27 10.60 12.35 -16.17
N THR A 28 9.37 12.40 -16.69
CA THR A 28 9.06 12.94 -18.02
C THR A 28 8.58 14.40 -17.92
N PRO A 29 8.64 15.19 -19.02
CA PRO A 29 8.11 16.54 -19.01
C PRO A 29 6.63 16.62 -18.61
N GLY A 30 5.83 15.61 -18.96
CA GLY A 30 4.40 15.51 -18.64
C GLY A 30 4.11 14.97 -17.25
N ARG A 31 5.11 14.42 -16.55
CA ARG A 31 4.94 13.70 -15.29
C ARG A 31 3.80 12.67 -15.38
N ASP A 32 3.82 11.90 -16.44
CA ASP A 32 2.84 10.86 -16.76
C ASP A 32 3.17 9.51 -16.10
N GLY A 33 2.42 8.48 -16.48
CA GLY A 33 2.63 7.12 -15.95
C GLY A 33 4.01 6.53 -16.22
N ASP A 34 4.73 6.98 -17.24
CA ASP A 34 6.09 6.52 -17.54
C ASP A 34 7.16 7.29 -16.75
N GLY A 35 6.85 8.48 -16.22
CA GLY A 35 7.83 9.29 -15.48
C GLY A 35 7.20 10.33 -14.56
N LEU A 36 6.60 9.89 -13.46
CA LEU A 36 5.98 10.77 -12.46
C LEU A 36 7.02 11.58 -11.65
N GLY A 37 8.24 11.02 -11.48
CA GLY A 37 9.27 11.61 -10.64
C GLY A 37 9.02 11.44 -9.14
N ARG A 38 9.57 12.36 -8.33
CA ARG A 38 9.43 12.33 -6.86
C ARG A 38 7.99 12.60 -6.43
N ALA A 39 7.64 12.04 -5.29
CA ALA A 39 6.39 12.38 -4.61
C ALA A 39 6.38 13.86 -4.17
N ARG A 40 5.17 14.45 -4.19
CA ARG A 40 4.96 15.84 -3.78
C ARG A 40 4.41 15.96 -2.36
N THR A 41 3.81 14.88 -1.85
CA THR A 41 3.08 14.84 -0.57
C THR A 41 3.80 14.01 0.50
N TRP A 42 4.98 13.46 0.18
CA TRP A 42 5.86 12.72 1.09
C TRP A 42 7.25 13.31 1.12
N ASP A 43 7.88 13.27 2.30
CA ASP A 43 9.27 13.69 2.49
C ASP A 43 10.21 12.55 2.11
N TRP A 44 10.72 12.59 0.88
CA TRP A 44 11.72 11.64 0.42
C TRP A 44 13.13 12.20 0.60
N PRO A 45 14.13 11.37 0.98
CA PRO A 45 15.50 11.83 1.17
C PRO A 45 16.13 12.31 -0.15
N ALA A 46 17.21 13.07 -0.05
CA ALA A 46 17.93 13.59 -1.22
C ALA A 46 18.55 12.48 -2.09
N SER A 47 18.78 11.29 -1.51
CA SER A 47 19.24 10.10 -2.25
C SER A 47 18.21 9.59 -3.27
N ALA A 48 16.94 9.95 -3.14
CA ALA A 48 15.88 9.68 -4.11
C ALA A 48 15.79 10.88 -5.08
N ARG A 49 16.45 10.81 -6.22
CA ARG A 49 16.53 11.93 -7.17
C ARG A 49 15.83 11.66 -8.49
N GLU A 50 15.31 12.71 -9.08
CA GLU A 50 14.71 12.64 -10.42
C GLU A 50 15.78 12.50 -11.48
N VAL A 51 15.50 11.69 -12.50
CA VAL A 51 16.33 11.50 -13.69
C VAL A 51 15.46 11.49 -14.95
N THR A 52 15.91 12.17 -15.98
CA THR A 52 15.23 12.15 -17.26
C THR A 52 15.62 10.92 -18.09
N PRO A 53 14.82 10.50 -19.10
CA PRO A 53 15.22 9.44 -20.01
C PRO A 53 16.55 9.70 -20.74
N ALA A 54 16.88 10.96 -21.04
CA ALA A 54 18.17 11.33 -21.64
C ALA A 54 19.34 11.09 -20.68
N GLN A 55 19.21 11.51 -19.42
CA GLN A 55 20.22 11.26 -18.40
C GLN A 55 20.41 9.77 -18.14
N LEU A 56 19.33 8.97 -18.10
CA LEU A 56 19.41 7.52 -17.97
C LEU A 56 20.22 6.87 -19.11
N ARG A 57 20.08 7.41 -20.33
CA ARG A 57 20.79 6.90 -21.53
C ARG A 57 22.27 7.29 -21.54
N GLU A 58 22.59 8.50 -21.14
CA GLU A 58 23.90 9.11 -21.39
C GLU A 58 24.80 9.15 -20.16
N GLU A 59 24.23 9.33 -18.97
CA GLU A 59 24.97 9.67 -17.77
C GLU A 59 24.84 8.62 -16.65
N GLU A 60 23.69 7.94 -16.56
CA GLU A 60 23.39 7.06 -15.44
C GLU A 60 23.60 5.59 -15.77
N GLN A 61 24.27 4.91 -14.86
CA GLN A 61 24.45 3.46 -14.91
C GLN A 61 23.82 2.84 -13.66
N PRO A 62 22.51 2.46 -13.68
CA PRO A 62 21.94 1.77 -12.55
C PRO A 62 22.56 0.38 -12.36
N ASP A 63 22.82 0.03 -11.10
CA ASP A 63 23.32 -1.29 -10.72
C ASP A 63 22.21 -2.35 -10.81
N VAL A 64 20.98 -1.95 -10.51
CA VAL A 64 19.79 -2.81 -10.49
C VAL A 64 18.54 -2.00 -10.79
N VAL A 65 17.53 -2.67 -11.34
CA VAL A 65 16.18 -2.10 -11.53
C VAL A 65 15.14 -2.83 -10.71
N VAL A 66 14.24 -2.08 -10.06
CA VAL A 66 13.03 -2.60 -9.43
C VAL A 66 11.84 -2.28 -10.33
N LEU A 67 11.38 -3.30 -11.03
CA LEU A 67 10.23 -3.25 -11.95
C LEU A 67 8.93 -3.40 -11.16
N GLN A 68 7.86 -2.71 -11.56
CA GLN A 68 6.54 -2.80 -10.92
C GLN A 68 5.41 -3.02 -11.94
N ARG A 69 5.71 -2.88 -13.24
CA ARG A 69 4.78 -3.01 -14.35
C ARG A 69 5.47 -3.64 -15.55
N ARG A 70 4.72 -4.29 -16.43
CA ARG A 70 5.25 -4.77 -17.72
C ARG A 70 5.91 -3.65 -18.53
N ARG A 71 5.32 -2.46 -18.48
CA ARG A 71 5.84 -1.27 -19.16
C ARG A 71 7.26 -0.91 -18.74
N ASP A 72 7.64 -1.18 -17.48
CA ASP A 72 8.98 -0.87 -16.97
C ASP A 72 10.07 -1.69 -17.69
N LEU A 73 9.76 -2.95 -18.11
CA LEU A 73 10.67 -3.74 -18.96
C LEU A 73 10.94 -3.08 -20.31
N GLU A 74 9.89 -2.53 -20.93
CA GLU A 74 10.00 -1.83 -22.21
C GLU A 74 10.79 -0.54 -22.06
N LEU A 75 10.51 0.22 -20.99
CA LEU A 75 11.21 1.47 -20.69
C LEU A 75 12.71 1.28 -20.45
N CYS A 76 13.11 0.18 -19.80
CA CYS A 76 14.53 -0.15 -19.67
C CYS A 76 15.21 -0.34 -21.03
N ARG A 77 14.56 -1.02 -21.98
CA ARG A 77 15.08 -1.20 -23.34
C ARG A 77 15.13 0.13 -24.11
N GLU A 78 14.05 0.92 -24.01
CA GLU A 78 13.92 2.19 -24.71
C GLU A 78 14.91 3.25 -24.19
N TRP A 79 15.08 3.37 -22.87
CA TRP A 79 15.83 4.44 -22.25
C TRP A 79 17.29 4.09 -21.93
N LEU A 80 17.56 2.84 -21.56
CA LEU A 80 18.90 2.39 -21.20
C LEU A 80 19.58 1.57 -22.31
N GLY A 81 18.78 1.01 -23.25
CA GLY A 81 19.27 0.03 -24.22
C GLY A 81 19.70 -1.28 -23.57
N ARG A 82 19.23 -1.58 -22.35
CA ARG A 82 19.60 -2.75 -21.55
C ARG A 82 18.39 -3.67 -21.32
N GLU A 83 18.65 -4.96 -21.21
CA GLU A 83 17.63 -5.99 -21.01
C GLU A 83 17.60 -6.43 -19.53
N PRO A 84 16.53 -6.09 -18.76
CA PRO A 84 16.40 -6.53 -17.37
C PRO A 84 16.48 -8.06 -17.22
N GLY A 85 17.24 -8.53 -16.25
CA GLY A 85 17.51 -9.94 -15.96
C GLY A 85 18.66 -10.52 -16.79
N ARG A 86 19.18 -9.82 -17.81
CA ARG A 86 20.27 -10.31 -18.66
C ARG A 86 21.55 -9.51 -18.51
N ASP A 87 21.50 -8.23 -18.85
CA ASP A 87 22.63 -7.30 -18.75
C ASP A 87 22.35 -6.14 -17.76
N LEU A 88 21.16 -6.14 -17.18
CA LEU A 88 20.76 -5.27 -16.07
C LEU A 88 20.13 -6.15 -14.97
N PRO A 89 20.74 -6.30 -13.80
CA PRO A 89 20.13 -6.96 -12.66
C PRO A 89 18.73 -6.38 -12.38
N ALA A 90 17.76 -7.25 -12.11
CA ALA A 90 16.37 -6.84 -11.99
C ALA A 90 15.61 -7.63 -10.92
N VAL A 91 14.67 -6.98 -10.26
CA VAL A 91 13.65 -7.59 -9.40
C VAL A 91 12.30 -7.08 -9.87
N PHE A 92 11.29 -7.93 -9.94
CA PHE A 92 9.92 -7.50 -10.17
C PHE A 92 9.17 -7.45 -8.84
N LEU A 93 8.73 -6.27 -8.45
CA LEU A 93 7.94 -6.04 -7.26
C LEU A 93 6.45 -6.13 -7.61
N GLU A 94 5.74 -7.12 -7.03
CA GLU A 94 4.31 -7.29 -7.24
C GLU A 94 3.49 -6.77 -6.07
N HIS A 95 2.82 -5.65 -6.28
CA HIS A 95 1.96 -5.00 -5.28
C HIS A 95 0.50 -5.42 -5.37
N ASN A 96 0.03 -5.74 -6.59
CA ASN A 96 -1.38 -5.92 -6.84
C ASN A 96 -1.83 -7.31 -6.42
N ALA A 97 -3.03 -7.42 -5.87
CA ALA A 97 -3.69 -8.70 -5.77
C ALA A 97 -4.03 -9.23 -7.17
N PRO A 98 -3.98 -10.56 -7.41
CA PRO A 98 -4.21 -11.14 -8.72
C PRO A 98 -5.56 -10.73 -9.33
N GLY A 99 -5.60 -10.52 -10.65
CA GLY A 99 -6.83 -10.23 -11.39
C GLY A 99 -7.39 -8.82 -11.22
N LEU A 100 -6.60 -7.84 -10.76
CA LEU A 100 -7.03 -6.44 -10.66
C LEU A 100 -6.81 -5.64 -11.94
N GLU A 101 -5.80 -5.99 -12.73
CA GLU A 101 -5.46 -5.27 -13.96
C GLU A 101 -6.12 -5.89 -15.19
N PRO A 102 -6.48 -5.08 -16.21
CA PRO A 102 -7.01 -5.61 -17.46
C PRO A 102 -6.02 -6.59 -18.11
N GLY A 103 -6.48 -7.82 -18.33
CA GLY A 103 -5.66 -8.86 -18.96
C GLY A 103 -4.97 -9.82 -17.99
N ASP A 104 -5.03 -9.58 -16.68
CA ASP A 104 -4.46 -10.50 -15.68
C ASP A 104 -5.20 -11.84 -15.61
N GLY A 105 -6.40 -11.93 -16.15
CA GLY A 105 -7.22 -13.11 -16.08
C GLY A 105 -8.02 -13.24 -14.78
N PRO A 106 -8.87 -14.27 -14.67
CA PRO A 106 -9.68 -14.49 -13.49
C PRO A 106 -8.87 -15.16 -12.37
N VAL A 107 -9.05 -14.69 -11.14
CA VAL A 107 -8.56 -15.38 -9.93
C VAL A 107 -9.28 -16.74 -9.79
N PRO A 108 -8.62 -17.83 -9.45
CA PRO A 108 -7.21 -18.02 -9.06
C PRO A 108 -6.26 -18.40 -10.22
N HIS A 109 -6.64 -18.18 -11.46
CA HIS A 109 -5.85 -18.57 -12.63
C HIS A 109 -5.01 -17.42 -13.20
N THR A 110 -4.83 -16.35 -12.44
CA THR A 110 -4.05 -15.20 -12.86
C THR A 110 -2.57 -15.57 -12.98
N ARG A 111 -2.07 -15.59 -14.22
CA ARG A 111 -0.66 -15.83 -14.49
C ARG A 111 0.12 -14.54 -14.36
N HIS A 112 1.21 -14.60 -13.61
CA HIS A 112 2.06 -13.42 -13.40
C HIS A 112 2.69 -12.96 -14.74
N PRO A 113 2.79 -11.65 -14.98
CA PRO A 113 3.32 -11.09 -16.25
C PRO A 113 4.69 -11.62 -16.68
N ILE A 114 5.54 -11.99 -15.74
CA ILE A 114 6.88 -12.51 -15.99
C ILE A 114 7.04 -13.98 -15.56
N ALA A 115 5.94 -14.74 -15.45
CA ALA A 115 5.94 -16.14 -15.00
C ALA A 115 6.87 -17.07 -15.83
N ASP A 116 7.21 -16.70 -17.07
CA ASP A 116 8.11 -17.46 -17.92
C ASP A 116 9.60 -17.06 -17.79
N ARG A 117 9.90 -16.05 -16.96
CA ARG A 117 11.25 -15.53 -16.71
C ARG A 117 11.86 -16.22 -15.49
N ASP A 118 12.97 -16.91 -15.67
CA ASP A 118 13.76 -17.53 -14.61
C ASP A 118 14.99 -16.69 -14.21
N ASP A 119 15.14 -15.55 -14.88
CA ASP A 119 16.24 -14.59 -14.72
C ASP A 119 15.83 -13.30 -13.96
N ILE A 120 14.56 -13.16 -13.55
CA ILE A 120 14.05 -12.05 -12.77
C ILE A 120 13.21 -12.59 -11.60
N PRO A 121 13.66 -12.48 -10.34
CA PRO A 121 12.84 -12.87 -9.21
C PRO A 121 11.64 -11.92 -9.01
N ILE A 122 10.52 -12.48 -8.57
CA ILE A 122 9.32 -11.75 -8.17
C ILE A 122 9.35 -11.57 -6.65
N ALA A 123 9.39 -10.34 -6.19
CA ALA A 123 9.19 -9.99 -4.80
C ALA A 123 7.71 -9.66 -4.56
N HIS A 124 6.97 -10.58 -3.98
CA HIS A 124 5.59 -10.35 -3.57
C HIS A 124 5.54 -9.58 -2.26
N VAL A 125 4.59 -8.66 -2.13
CA VAL A 125 4.42 -7.87 -0.90
C VAL A 125 3.65 -8.61 0.20
N THR A 126 3.05 -9.77 -0.12
CA THR A 126 2.29 -10.61 0.81
C THR A 126 2.38 -12.09 0.43
N HIS A 127 2.22 -12.98 1.40
CA HIS A 127 2.09 -14.43 1.16
C HIS A 127 0.82 -14.76 0.39
N PHE A 128 -0.26 -13.95 0.57
CA PHE A 128 -1.46 -14.06 -0.24
C PHE A 128 -1.15 -13.90 -1.73
N ASN A 129 -0.38 -12.87 -2.13
CA ASN A 129 -0.03 -12.66 -3.52
C ASN A 129 0.78 -13.83 -4.08
N GLU A 130 1.83 -14.26 -3.36
CA GLU A 130 2.67 -15.38 -3.79
C GLU A 130 1.85 -16.65 -4.03
N LEU A 131 0.90 -16.95 -3.12
CA LEU A 131 0.04 -18.13 -3.21
C LEU A 131 -0.94 -18.06 -4.39
N PHE A 132 -1.50 -16.88 -4.67
CA PHE A 132 -2.60 -16.74 -5.62
C PHE A 132 -2.16 -16.43 -7.06
N TYR A 133 -0.93 -15.99 -7.29
CA TYR A 133 -0.39 -15.89 -8.64
C TYR A 133 0.14 -17.23 -9.14
N ASP A 134 -0.14 -17.54 -10.41
CA ASP A 134 0.64 -18.54 -11.15
C ASP A 134 1.98 -17.90 -11.54
N ASN A 135 2.99 -18.13 -10.74
CA ASN A 135 4.33 -17.57 -10.92
C ASN A 135 5.17 -18.35 -11.95
N GLY A 136 4.67 -19.48 -12.46
CA GLY A 136 5.33 -20.29 -13.47
C GLY A 136 6.73 -20.75 -13.06
N ARG A 137 7.77 -20.29 -13.79
CA ARG A 137 9.18 -20.60 -13.51
C ARG A 137 9.95 -19.49 -12.82
N ALA A 138 9.33 -18.32 -12.67
CA ALA A 138 10.00 -17.19 -12.03
C ALA A 138 10.32 -17.51 -10.56
N PRO A 139 11.54 -17.27 -10.08
CA PRO A 139 11.84 -17.35 -8.65
C PRO A 139 10.99 -16.39 -7.86
N THR A 140 10.50 -16.78 -6.69
CA THR A 140 9.66 -15.93 -5.83
C THR A 140 10.27 -15.73 -4.47
N THR A 141 9.98 -14.59 -3.87
CA THR A 141 10.21 -14.29 -2.47
C THR A 141 9.11 -13.38 -1.95
N VAL A 142 8.89 -13.38 -0.64
CA VAL A 142 7.96 -12.45 0.00
C VAL A 142 8.76 -11.45 0.82
N ILE A 143 8.60 -10.17 0.50
CA ILE A 143 9.10 -9.05 1.31
C ILE A 143 7.90 -8.22 1.73
N GLU A 144 7.41 -8.49 2.93
CA GLU A 144 6.26 -7.80 3.48
C GLU A 144 6.52 -6.29 3.59
N HIS A 145 5.45 -5.51 3.58
CA HIS A 145 5.53 -4.06 3.66
C HIS A 145 6.37 -3.55 4.83
N GLY A 146 6.97 -2.39 4.66
CA GLY A 146 7.56 -1.59 5.71
C GLY A 146 6.86 -0.23 5.80
N ILE A 147 6.68 0.27 7.00
CA ILE A 147 6.09 1.58 7.26
C ILE A 147 7.12 2.48 7.92
N VAL A 148 7.25 3.71 7.42
CA VAL A 148 7.92 4.79 8.15
C VAL A 148 7.04 5.12 9.34
N ASP A 149 7.48 4.74 10.55
CA ASP A 149 6.66 4.85 11.76
C ASP A 149 6.23 6.30 12.02
N PRO A 150 4.93 6.63 11.95
CA PRO A 150 4.44 7.96 12.27
C PRO A 150 4.49 8.28 13.78
N GLY A 151 4.81 7.29 14.61
CA GLY A 151 4.76 7.36 16.06
C GLY A 151 3.39 6.97 16.64
N GLU A 152 3.35 6.68 17.94
CA GLU A 152 2.10 6.46 18.68
C GLU A 152 1.41 7.81 18.89
N ARG A 153 0.36 8.07 18.08
CA ARG A 153 -0.33 9.37 18.09
C ARG A 153 -1.81 9.27 18.42
N TRP A 154 -2.33 8.05 18.59
CA TRP A 154 -3.75 7.87 18.81
C TRP A 154 -4.22 8.55 20.10
N THR A 155 -5.20 9.44 19.98
CA THR A 155 -5.91 10.08 21.09
C THR A 155 -7.33 9.54 21.22
N GLY A 156 -7.95 9.14 20.11
CA GLY A 156 -9.32 8.64 20.06
C GLY A 156 -10.38 9.62 20.58
N GLU A 157 -10.05 10.91 20.69
CA GLU A 157 -10.89 11.95 21.29
C GLU A 157 -12.22 12.16 20.55
N LEU A 158 -12.23 11.86 19.25
CA LEU A 158 -13.44 11.96 18.43
C LEU A 158 -14.11 10.59 18.36
N ALA A 159 -15.32 10.49 18.87
CA ALA A 159 -16.15 9.27 18.79
C ALA A 159 -16.67 9.07 17.35
N ARG A 160 -15.77 8.88 16.41
CA ARG A 160 -16.00 8.70 14.97
C ARG A 160 -15.12 7.55 14.46
N ALA A 161 -15.59 6.85 13.45
CA ALA A 161 -14.79 5.88 12.72
C ALA A 161 -14.06 6.55 11.55
N ALA A 162 -12.86 6.07 11.22
CA ALA A 162 -12.10 6.51 10.05
C ALA A 162 -11.98 5.41 9.01
N VAL A 163 -12.11 5.77 7.74
CA VAL A 163 -11.80 4.93 6.56
C VAL A 163 -10.82 5.69 5.69
N VAL A 164 -9.79 5.00 5.18
CA VAL A 164 -8.93 5.55 4.12
C VAL A 164 -9.15 4.74 2.86
N THR A 165 -9.54 5.41 1.77
CA THR A 165 -9.81 4.78 0.48
C THR A 165 -9.58 5.74 -0.67
N ASN A 166 -8.96 5.25 -1.76
CA ASN A 166 -8.70 6.04 -2.96
C ASN A 166 -9.70 5.66 -4.06
N GLU A 167 -10.25 6.67 -4.72
CA GLU A 167 -11.19 6.58 -5.85
C GLU A 167 -12.40 5.65 -5.58
N PRO A 168 -13.08 5.80 -4.42
CA PRO A 168 -14.16 4.89 -4.05
C PRO A 168 -15.35 4.92 -5.01
N VAL A 169 -15.57 6.03 -5.71
CA VAL A 169 -16.59 6.17 -6.76
C VAL A 169 -16.27 5.26 -7.94
N ARG A 170 -15.03 5.28 -8.44
CA ARG A 170 -14.58 4.47 -9.58
C ARG A 170 -14.39 3.00 -9.22
N ARG A 171 -13.76 2.73 -8.08
CA ARG A 171 -13.38 1.36 -7.66
C ARG A 171 -14.50 0.60 -6.95
N GLY A 172 -15.51 1.30 -6.46
CA GLY A 172 -16.77 0.75 -5.96
C GLY A 172 -16.57 -0.35 -4.92
N ARG A 173 -17.10 -1.53 -5.24
CA ARG A 173 -17.08 -2.69 -4.35
C ARG A 173 -15.68 -3.20 -4.01
N THR A 174 -14.71 -3.02 -4.89
CA THR A 174 -13.32 -3.46 -4.66
C THR A 174 -12.77 -2.86 -3.38
N VAL A 175 -13.00 -1.57 -3.17
CA VAL A 175 -12.55 -0.84 -1.98
C VAL A 175 -13.59 -0.76 -0.86
N GLY A 176 -14.72 -1.44 -1.03
CA GLY A 176 -15.79 -1.51 -0.02
C GLY A 176 -16.66 -0.27 0.09
N ALA A 177 -16.71 0.58 -0.95
CA ALA A 177 -17.49 1.80 -0.93
C ALA A 177 -19.00 1.56 -0.69
N ASP A 178 -19.52 0.43 -1.17
CA ASP A 178 -20.90 -0.01 -0.94
C ASP A 178 -21.21 -0.42 0.52
N LEU A 179 -20.21 -0.54 1.38
CA LEU A 179 -20.38 -0.80 2.82
C LEU A 179 -20.46 0.49 3.64
N LEU A 180 -20.08 1.64 3.05
CA LEU A 180 -20.08 2.92 3.76
C LEU A 180 -21.46 3.32 4.31
N PRO A 181 -22.60 3.10 3.61
CA PRO A 181 -23.92 3.38 4.17
C PRO A 181 -24.20 2.62 5.46
N GLY A 182 -23.87 1.32 5.51
CA GLY A 182 -24.04 0.51 6.72
C GLY A 182 -23.12 0.94 7.87
N LEU A 183 -21.88 1.33 7.56
CA LEU A 183 -20.95 1.90 8.53
C LEU A 183 -21.45 3.25 9.05
N ALA A 184 -21.91 4.13 8.16
CA ALA A 184 -22.46 5.44 8.53
C ALA A 184 -23.74 5.33 9.39
N ALA A 185 -24.53 4.27 9.20
CA ALA A 185 -25.67 3.95 10.08
C ALA A 185 -25.20 3.48 11.48
N ALA A 186 -24.04 2.81 11.56
CA ALA A 186 -23.48 2.32 12.83
C ALA A 186 -22.75 3.43 13.60
N ALA A 187 -22.08 4.38 12.92
CA ALA A 187 -21.23 5.41 13.52
C ALA A 187 -21.14 6.67 12.67
N PRO A 188 -20.86 7.84 13.24
CA PRO A 188 -20.30 8.96 12.49
C PRO A 188 -19.00 8.54 11.82
N LEU A 189 -18.83 8.88 10.54
CA LEU A 189 -17.74 8.36 9.69
C LEU A 189 -16.95 9.49 9.06
N ASP A 190 -15.63 9.37 9.05
CA ASP A 190 -14.72 10.23 8.32
C ASP A 190 -13.99 9.41 7.25
N VAL A 191 -14.11 9.84 6.00
CA VAL A 191 -13.49 9.18 4.85
C VAL A 191 -12.34 10.03 4.33
N PHE A 192 -11.17 9.45 4.28
CA PHE A 192 -9.92 10.06 3.80
C PHE A 192 -9.48 9.39 2.51
N GLY A 193 -8.81 10.13 1.63
CA GLY A 193 -8.19 9.59 0.42
C GLY A 193 -8.38 10.47 -0.79
N MET A 194 -7.99 9.98 -1.95
CA MET A 194 -8.08 10.70 -3.21
C MET A 194 -9.36 10.36 -3.98
N GLY A 195 -9.90 11.37 -4.70
CA GLY A 195 -11.02 11.16 -5.61
C GLY A 195 -12.34 10.84 -4.91
N LEU A 196 -12.63 11.54 -3.82
CA LEU A 196 -13.85 11.37 -3.02
C LEU A 196 -15.05 12.12 -3.59
N THR A 197 -14.86 12.97 -4.60
CA THR A 197 -15.94 13.74 -5.24
C THR A 197 -17.06 12.82 -5.72
N GLY A 198 -18.31 13.15 -5.40
CA GLY A 198 -19.50 12.37 -5.77
C GLY A 198 -19.82 11.18 -4.86
N LEU A 199 -19.02 10.94 -3.81
CA LEU A 199 -19.21 9.78 -2.92
C LEU A 199 -20.52 9.86 -2.14
N HIS A 200 -20.90 11.04 -1.65
CA HIS A 200 -22.17 11.27 -0.94
C HIS A 200 -23.36 10.90 -1.82
N GLU A 201 -23.39 11.42 -3.03
CA GLU A 201 -24.48 11.24 -3.98
C GLU A 201 -24.60 9.80 -4.44
N GLN A 202 -23.46 9.17 -4.80
CA GLN A 202 -23.45 7.82 -5.35
C GLN A 202 -23.94 6.77 -4.34
N TYR A 203 -23.62 6.94 -3.06
CA TYR A 203 -23.93 5.96 -2.02
C TYR A 203 -25.00 6.44 -1.04
N GLY A 204 -25.64 7.58 -1.29
CA GLY A 204 -26.69 8.12 -0.42
C GLY A 204 -26.21 8.41 1.00
N LEU A 205 -24.98 8.91 1.15
CA LEU A 205 -24.40 9.19 2.45
C LEU A 205 -24.86 10.56 2.94
N ASP A 206 -25.32 10.62 4.19
CA ASP A 206 -25.73 11.88 4.83
C ASP A 206 -24.47 12.71 5.20
N PRO A 207 -24.28 13.92 4.64
CA PRO A 207 -23.15 14.78 4.97
C PRO A 207 -23.07 15.19 6.45
N ALA A 208 -24.17 15.12 7.17
CA ALA A 208 -24.17 15.36 8.62
C ALA A 208 -23.49 14.23 9.41
N ARG A 209 -23.41 13.03 8.84
CA ARG A 209 -22.80 11.85 9.46
C ARG A 209 -21.46 11.47 8.85
N VAL A 210 -21.26 11.75 7.57
CA VAL A 210 -20.04 11.37 6.81
C VAL A 210 -19.32 12.62 6.36
N THR A 211 -18.09 12.80 6.84
CA THR A 211 -17.20 13.89 6.42
C THR A 211 -16.13 13.35 5.46
N LEU A 212 -15.86 14.07 4.38
CA LEU A 212 -14.85 13.70 3.38
C LEU A 212 -13.61 14.58 3.53
N PHE A 213 -12.44 13.95 3.51
CA PHE A 213 -11.11 14.60 3.53
C PHE A 213 -10.38 14.19 2.25
N ASP A 214 -10.57 14.98 1.19
CA ASP A 214 -10.04 14.67 -0.14
C ASP A 214 -8.57 15.07 -0.24
N ASP A 215 -7.71 14.11 -0.56
CA ASP A 215 -6.27 14.21 -0.81
C ASP A 215 -5.45 15.02 0.21
N PRO A 216 -5.62 14.81 1.53
CA PRO A 216 -4.79 15.50 2.51
C PRO A 216 -3.33 14.99 2.42
N PRO A 217 -2.32 15.85 2.66
CA PRO A 217 -0.94 15.40 2.81
C PRO A 217 -0.83 14.32 3.88
N GLN A 218 0.05 13.31 3.69
CA GLN A 218 0.13 12.14 4.57
C GLN A 218 0.29 12.50 6.06
N HIS A 219 1.16 13.46 6.38
CA HIS A 219 1.38 13.89 7.78
C HIS A 219 0.12 14.49 8.41
N ALA A 220 -0.67 15.25 7.64
CA ALA A 220 -1.93 15.82 8.08
C ALA A 220 -3.02 14.73 8.22
N MET A 221 -3.05 13.77 7.27
CA MET A 221 -3.93 12.61 7.36
C MET A 221 -3.64 11.80 8.62
N HIS A 222 -2.38 11.50 8.92
CA HIS A 222 -2.01 10.77 10.15
C HIS A 222 -2.43 11.51 11.43
N ALA A 223 -2.24 12.84 11.48
CA ALA A 223 -2.66 13.65 12.61
C ALA A 223 -4.18 13.61 12.81
N GLU A 224 -4.93 13.72 11.72
CA GLU A 224 -6.38 13.64 11.77
C GLU A 224 -6.89 12.22 12.07
N LEU A 225 -6.34 11.16 11.44
CA LEU A 225 -6.71 9.77 11.72
C LEU A 225 -6.59 9.45 13.21
N ALA A 226 -5.46 9.82 13.83
CA ALA A 226 -5.16 9.55 15.23
C ALA A 226 -6.19 10.13 16.22
N ARG A 227 -6.96 11.13 15.83
CA ARG A 227 -8.04 11.72 16.64
C ARG A 227 -9.32 10.87 16.65
N ARG A 228 -9.53 10.00 15.62
CA ARG A 228 -10.71 9.14 15.50
C ARG A 228 -10.58 7.93 16.42
N ARG A 229 -11.70 7.47 16.93
CA ARG A 229 -11.74 6.37 17.89
C ARG A 229 -11.21 5.07 17.33
N LEU A 230 -11.48 4.77 16.05
CA LEU A 230 -11.08 3.53 15.42
C LEU A 230 -10.86 3.70 13.91
N TYR A 231 -10.10 2.76 13.34
CA TYR A 231 -9.91 2.62 11.90
C TYR A 231 -10.74 1.46 11.34
N VAL A 232 -11.42 1.68 10.22
CA VAL A 232 -12.18 0.64 9.51
C VAL A 232 -11.56 0.39 8.15
N HIS A 233 -11.30 -0.88 7.83
CA HIS A 233 -10.76 -1.34 6.55
C HIS A 233 -11.79 -2.18 5.79
N PRO A 234 -12.65 -1.57 4.96
CA PRO A 234 -13.74 -2.27 4.27
C PRO A 234 -13.33 -2.89 2.93
N VAL A 235 -12.04 -2.88 2.59
CA VAL A 235 -11.50 -3.26 1.28
C VAL A 235 -11.71 -4.76 1.05
N ARG A 236 -12.30 -5.12 -0.11
CA ARG A 236 -12.55 -6.51 -0.48
C ARG A 236 -11.37 -7.15 -1.20
N TRP A 237 -10.69 -6.39 -2.04
CA TRP A 237 -9.65 -6.95 -2.88
C TRP A 237 -8.47 -5.96 -3.04
N THR A 238 -7.42 -6.26 -2.33
CA THR A 238 -6.08 -5.64 -2.41
C THR A 238 -5.11 -6.64 -1.78
N SER A 239 -3.82 -6.57 -2.05
CA SER A 239 -2.85 -7.43 -1.36
C SER A 239 -2.89 -7.19 0.15
N LEU A 240 -2.52 -6.00 0.58
CA LEU A 240 -2.66 -5.50 1.94
C LEU A 240 -2.67 -3.97 1.91
N GLY A 241 -3.65 -3.34 2.54
CA GLY A 241 -3.76 -1.88 2.54
C GLY A 241 -2.68 -1.21 3.40
N LEU A 242 -1.83 -0.37 2.80
CA LEU A 242 -0.81 0.37 3.55
C LEU A 242 -1.42 1.30 4.60
N SER A 243 -2.57 1.91 4.31
CA SER A 243 -3.31 2.72 5.28
C SER A 243 -3.79 1.95 6.52
N LEU A 244 -4.06 0.64 6.38
CA LEU A 244 -4.33 -0.24 7.52
C LEU A 244 -3.08 -0.35 8.41
N LEU A 245 -1.92 -0.58 7.81
CA LEU A 245 -0.66 -0.68 8.54
C LEU A 245 -0.27 0.65 9.19
N GLU A 246 -0.49 1.76 8.49
CA GLU A 246 -0.28 3.12 9.04
C GLU A 246 -1.19 3.39 10.24
N ALA A 247 -2.48 3.00 10.16
CA ALA A 247 -3.42 3.13 11.29
C ALA A 247 -2.99 2.28 12.49
N MET A 248 -2.51 1.05 12.25
CA MET A 248 -1.95 0.19 13.31
C MET A 248 -0.70 0.84 13.95
N HIS A 249 0.20 1.42 13.15
CA HIS A 249 1.37 2.16 13.66
C HIS A 249 0.99 3.39 14.50
N LEU A 250 -0.10 4.08 14.15
CA LEU A 250 -0.63 5.18 14.96
C LEU A 250 -1.18 4.72 16.32
N GLY A 251 -1.44 3.43 16.50
CA GLY A 251 -2.04 2.85 17.71
C GLY A 251 -3.58 2.85 17.67
N MET A 252 -4.18 2.81 16.49
CA MET A 252 -5.63 2.75 16.32
C MET A 252 -6.13 1.31 16.41
N PRO A 253 -7.26 1.05 17.12
CA PRO A 253 -7.95 -0.24 17.01
C PRO A 253 -8.53 -0.42 15.61
N VAL A 254 -8.56 -1.67 15.13
CA VAL A 254 -8.91 -2.01 13.76
C VAL A 254 -10.22 -2.79 13.67
N VAL A 255 -11.08 -2.40 12.73
CA VAL A 255 -12.22 -3.21 12.28
C VAL A 255 -12.07 -3.43 10.78
N ALA A 256 -11.91 -4.69 10.34
CA ALA A 256 -11.57 -4.98 8.96
C ALA A 256 -12.36 -6.16 8.36
N LEU A 257 -12.58 -6.11 7.04
CA LEU A 257 -13.04 -7.29 6.31
C LEU A 257 -11.95 -8.37 6.34
N ALA A 258 -12.36 -9.62 6.58
CA ALA A 258 -11.50 -10.79 6.53
C ALA A 258 -11.23 -11.17 5.06
N THR A 259 -10.34 -10.44 4.39
CA THR A 259 -9.99 -10.61 2.99
C THR A 259 -8.48 -10.57 2.80
N THR A 260 -7.99 -11.32 1.81
CA THR A 260 -6.58 -11.32 1.42
C THR A 260 -5.62 -11.50 2.62
N GLU A 261 -4.56 -10.71 2.74
CA GLU A 261 -3.58 -10.80 3.83
C GLU A 261 -4.06 -10.18 5.15
N VAL A 262 -5.23 -9.51 5.19
CA VAL A 262 -5.73 -8.84 6.42
C VAL A 262 -5.87 -9.81 7.59
N VAL A 263 -6.26 -11.07 7.31
CA VAL A 263 -6.44 -12.11 8.34
C VAL A 263 -5.14 -12.50 9.05
N GLU A 264 -4.01 -12.35 8.37
CA GLU A 264 -2.67 -12.60 8.91
C GLU A 264 -2.04 -11.33 9.52
N ALA A 265 -2.45 -10.15 9.00
CA ALA A 265 -1.88 -8.86 9.40
C ALA A 265 -2.44 -8.33 10.73
N VAL A 266 -3.70 -8.63 11.04
CA VAL A 266 -4.41 -8.06 12.19
C VAL A 266 -4.68 -9.17 13.22
N PRO A 267 -3.92 -9.23 14.31
CA PRO A 267 -4.17 -10.20 15.37
C PRO A 267 -5.49 -9.92 16.10
N ALA A 268 -6.05 -10.93 16.74
CA ALA A 268 -7.36 -10.84 17.39
C ALA A 268 -7.42 -9.77 18.50
N GLU A 269 -6.30 -9.49 19.15
CA GLU A 269 -6.17 -8.48 20.20
C GLU A 269 -6.17 -7.04 19.64
N ALA A 270 -5.86 -6.88 18.35
CA ALA A 270 -5.80 -5.57 17.68
C ALA A 270 -7.16 -5.05 17.21
N GLY A 271 -8.17 -5.90 17.20
CA GLY A 271 -9.50 -5.52 16.79
C GLY A 271 -10.36 -6.66 16.27
N VAL A 272 -11.25 -6.35 15.32
CA VAL A 272 -12.19 -7.34 14.80
C VAL A 272 -12.03 -7.50 13.30
N VAL A 273 -11.73 -8.72 12.86
CA VAL A 273 -11.65 -9.13 11.46
C VAL A 273 -12.76 -10.12 11.16
N SER A 274 -13.61 -9.83 10.18
CA SER A 274 -14.76 -10.69 9.85
C SER A 274 -15.21 -10.53 8.41
N THR A 275 -15.74 -11.61 7.81
CA THR A 275 -16.48 -11.55 6.54
C THR A 275 -17.94 -11.14 6.71
N ARG A 276 -18.43 -10.97 7.97
CA ARG A 276 -19.82 -10.65 8.29
C ARG A 276 -19.95 -9.17 8.63
N PRO A 277 -20.57 -8.33 7.76
CA PRO A 277 -20.68 -6.90 7.98
C PRO A 277 -21.34 -6.55 9.32
N GLU A 278 -22.34 -7.31 9.76
CA GLU A 278 -23.06 -7.06 11.04
C GLU A 278 -22.11 -7.15 12.25
N ARG A 279 -21.11 -8.05 12.19
CA ARG A 279 -20.09 -8.15 13.25
C ARG A 279 -19.15 -6.95 13.23
N LEU A 280 -18.79 -6.46 12.04
CA LEU A 280 -17.98 -5.25 11.91
C LEU A 280 -18.72 -4.04 12.48
N TRP A 281 -19.99 -3.87 12.14
CA TRP A 281 -20.79 -2.75 12.67
C TRP A 281 -21.02 -2.85 14.17
N ALA A 282 -21.14 -4.07 14.72
CA ALA A 282 -21.20 -4.27 16.15
C ALA A 282 -19.89 -3.85 16.83
N ALA A 283 -18.74 -4.26 16.28
CA ALA A 283 -17.42 -3.89 16.79
C ALA A 283 -17.17 -2.37 16.69
N VAL A 284 -17.60 -1.73 15.59
CA VAL A 284 -17.54 -0.27 15.47
C VAL A 284 -18.29 0.41 16.60
N ARG A 285 -19.53 -0.01 16.92
CA ARG A 285 -20.29 0.54 18.03
C ARG A 285 -19.63 0.28 19.39
N GLU A 286 -19.08 -0.92 19.60
CA GLU A 286 -18.37 -1.27 20.82
C GLU A 286 -17.19 -0.34 21.07
N PHE A 287 -16.26 -0.20 20.12
CA PHE A 287 -15.11 0.69 20.26
C PHE A 287 -15.48 2.18 20.38
N LEU A 288 -16.62 2.61 19.84
CA LEU A 288 -17.10 3.98 20.04
C LEU A 288 -17.57 4.22 21.48
N HIS A 289 -18.15 3.20 22.13
CA HIS A 289 -18.68 3.31 23.48
C HIS A 289 -17.67 2.98 24.57
N ASP A 290 -16.77 2.03 24.30
CA ASP A 290 -15.74 1.58 25.22
C ASP A 290 -14.35 2.07 24.78
N GLU A 291 -13.93 3.19 25.38
CA GLU A 291 -12.61 3.78 25.08
C GLU A 291 -11.45 2.93 25.59
N ASP A 292 -11.64 2.22 26.70
CA ASP A 292 -10.58 1.38 27.27
C ASP A 292 -10.35 0.14 26.40
N ALA A 293 -11.43 -0.49 25.90
CA ALA A 293 -11.33 -1.56 24.91
C ALA A 293 -10.64 -1.07 23.62
N ALA A 294 -11.01 0.11 23.11
CA ALA A 294 -10.37 0.71 21.95
C ALA A 294 -8.88 0.97 22.18
N ARG A 295 -8.51 1.49 23.36
CA ARG A 295 -7.10 1.75 23.73
C ARG A 295 -6.27 0.46 23.82
N LEU A 296 -6.82 -0.59 24.42
CA LEU A 296 -6.14 -1.89 24.52
C LEU A 296 -5.91 -2.49 23.12
N ALA A 297 -6.93 -2.51 22.28
CA ALA A 297 -6.82 -3.00 20.92
C ALA A 297 -5.83 -2.17 20.08
N GLY A 298 -5.83 -0.85 20.22
CA GLY A 298 -4.88 0.03 19.54
C GLY A 298 -3.42 -0.23 19.93
N LYS A 299 -3.16 -0.49 21.22
CA LYS A 299 -1.80 -0.88 21.69
C LYS A 299 -1.36 -2.21 21.09
N ALA A 300 -2.25 -3.21 21.04
CA ALA A 300 -1.97 -4.49 20.41
C ALA A 300 -1.72 -4.33 18.90
N ALA A 301 -2.52 -3.50 18.21
CA ALA A 301 -2.32 -3.17 16.80
C ALA A 301 -0.93 -2.58 16.54
N ARG A 302 -0.52 -1.58 17.36
CA ARG A 302 0.81 -0.98 17.24
C ARG A 302 1.94 -1.97 17.49
N ALA A 303 1.83 -2.80 18.53
CA ALA A 303 2.84 -3.80 18.84
C ALA A 303 3.05 -4.76 17.66
N ALA A 304 1.97 -5.30 17.10
CA ALA A 304 2.02 -6.18 15.93
C ALA A 304 2.58 -5.48 14.68
N ALA A 305 2.20 -4.23 14.45
CA ALA A 305 2.71 -3.45 13.32
C ALA A 305 4.21 -3.18 13.40
N LEU A 306 4.71 -2.80 14.56
CA LEU A 306 6.15 -2.55 14.78
C LEU A 306 6.99 -3.83 14.64
N GLU A 307 6.47 -4.96 15.11
CA GLU A 307 7.15 -6.25 15.03
C GLU A 307 7.25 -6.73 13.58
N ARG A 308 6.13 -6.75 12.84
CA ARG A 308 6.05 -7.37 11.51
C ARG A 308 6.33 -6.40 10.37
N TYR A 309 5.90 -5.13 10.49
CA TYR A 309 5.93 -4.14 9.40
C TYR A 309 6.88 -2.97 9.68
N GLY A 310 7.83 -3.16 10.58
CA GLY A 310 8.83 -2.14 10.90
C GLY A 310 9.78 -1.86 9.73
N LEU A 311 10.11 -0.58 9.52
CA LEU A 311 10.95 -0.11 8.42
C LEU A 311 12.31 -0.80 8.34
N ASN A 312 12.99 -0.99 9.48
CA ASN A 312 14.33 -1.58 9.51
C ASN A 312 14.35 -3.04 9.02
N ARG A 313 13.32 -3.85 9.33
CA ARG A 313 13.19 -5.21 8.80
C ARG A 313 13.02 -5.16 7.28
N PHE A 314 12.08 -4.35 6.80
CA PHE A 314 11.80 -4.17 5.38
C PHE A 314 13.04 -3.78 4.57
N LEU A 315 13.80 -2.80 5.05
CA LEU A 315 15.02 -2.36 4.36
C LEU A 315 16.11 -3.44 4.34
N ARG A 316 16.28 -4.20 5.44
CA ARG A 316 17.24 -5.32 5.45
C ARG A 316 16.87 -6.43 4.48
N ASP A 317 15.57 -6.78 4.39
CA ASP A 317 15.11 -7.83 3.50
C ASP A 317 15.29 -7.41 2.04
N TRP A 318 15.03 -6.15 1.72
CA TRP A 318 15.31 -5.59 0.40
C TRP A 318 16.80 -5.53 0.09
N ASP A 319 17.64 -5.09 1.03
CA ASP A 319 19.08 -5.06 0.86
C ASP A 319 19.62 -6.46 0.52
N ALA A 320 19.14 -7.49 1.23
CA ALA A 320 19.56 -8.87 0.99
C ALA A 320 19.19 -9.36 -0.43
N LEU A 321 17.97 -9.12 -0.88
CA LEU A 321 17.53 -9.47 -2.24
C LEU A 321 18.31 -8.71 -3.31
N LEU A 322 18.50 -7.39 -3.13
CA LEU A 322 19.24 -6.57 -4.08
C LEU A 322 20.73 -7.00 -4.17
N GLU A 323 21.34 -7.36 -3.06
CA GLU A 323 22.71 -7.91 -3.04
C GLU A 323 22.78 -9.28 -3.71
N GLU A 324 21.76 -10.11 -3.60
CA GLU A 324 21.69 -11.43 -4.25
C GLU A 324 21.63 -11.28 -5.78
N VAL A 325 20.75 -10.43 -6.31
CA VAL A 325 20.56 -10.29 -7.76
C VAL A 325 21.67 -9.51 -8.47
N THR A 326 22.53 -8.81 -7.71
CA THR A 326 23.66 -8.04 -8.26
C THR A 326 25.01 -8.78 -8.21
N ARG A 327 25.06 -10.01 -7.68
CA ARG A 327 26.25 -10.87 -7.65
C ARG A 327 26.50 -11.52 -9.00
#